data_9e1108252c893c52c992bf3bd167a1e3
#
_entry.id   9e1108252c893c52c992bf3bd167a1e3
#
_cell.length_a   1.000
_cell.length_b   1.000
_cell.length_c   1.000
_cell.angle_alpha   90.00
_cell.angle_beta   90.00
_cell.angle_gamma   90.00
#
_symmetry.space_group_name_H-M   'P 1'
#
loop_
_entity.id
_entity.type
_entity.pdbx_description
1 polymer ?
#
loop_
_entity_poly.entity_id
_entity_poly.type
_entity_poly.pdbx_seq_one_letter_code
_entity_poly.pdbx_strand_id
1 'polypeptide(L)'
;NVLLGPDNEPMLADYGFSHMVNPSSVAHTLFAYKAPEAAQHGQVSRSCDVYCLGVVIIEILTGRFPSQYLSNGKGGADVVQWVETAISEGRETEVLDPEIASSRNWLGEMEQLLHIAAACTESNPQRRLDMGEA
;
A
#
# COMPACT_ATOMS: atom_id res chain seq x y z
N ASN A 1 -7.73 -7.21 6.97
CA ASN A 1 -9.17 -6.89 6.78
C ASN A 1 -9.67 -7.23 5.37
N VAL A 2 -8.88 -7.93 4.58
CA VAL A 2 -9.31 -8.59 3.34
C VAL A 2 -9.39 -10.08 3.63
N LEU A 3 -10.56 -10.65 3.55
CA LEU A 3 -10.82 -12.07 3.73
C LEU A 3 -11.03 -12.72 2.37
N LEU A 4 -10.72 -14.00 2.25
CA LEU A 4 -11.01 -14.78 1.05
C LEU A 4 -12.14 -15.75 1.35
N GLY A 5 -13.18 -15.71 0.52
CA GLY A 5 -14.26 -16.68 0.57
C GLY A 5 -13.88 -18.04 0.00
N PRO A 6 -14.81 -19.02 -0.01
CA PRO A 6 -14.55 -20.38 -0.49
C PRO A 6 -14.06 -20.46 -1.95
N ASP A 7 -14.49 -19.52 -2.78
CA ASP A 7 -14.12 -19.41 -4.19
C ASP A 7 -13.00 -18.39 -4.44
N ASN A 8 -12.26 -18.04 -3.38
CA ASN A 8 -11.21 -17.01 -3.37
C ASN A 8 -11.71 -15.60 -3.70
N GLU A 9 -13.02 -15.34 -3.61
CA GLU A 9 -13.55 -13.99 -3.76
C GLU A 9 -13.10 -13.11 -2.59
N PRO A 10 -12.55 -11.90 -2.85
CA PRO A 10 -12.12 -11.00 -1.80
C PRO A 10 -13.31 -10.31 -1.13
N MET A 11 -13.29 -10.28 0.20
CA MET A 11 -14.28 -9.62 1.02
C MET A 11 -13.61 -8.64 1.98
N LEU A 12 -14.12 -7.41 2.05
CA LEU A 12 -13.67 -6.44 3.02
C LEU A 12 -14.37 -6.68 4.37
N ALA A 13 -13.57 -6.70 5.43
CA ALA A 13 -14.03 -6.81 6.82
C ALA A 13 -13.54 -5.62 7.64
N ASP A 14 -14.16 -5.43 8.81
CA ASP A 14 -13.76 -4.43 9.81
C ASP A 14 -13.77 -2.98 9.29
N TYR A 15 -14.66 -2.67 8.37
CA TYR A 15 -14.88 -1.29 7.90
C TYR A 15 -15.94 -0.55 8.76
N GLY A 16 -15.87 0.78 8.75
CA GLY A 16 -16.84 1.63 9.45
C GLY A 16 -16.59 1.79 10.95
N PHE A 17 -15.51 1.25 11.50
CA PHE A 17 -15.20 1.32 12.95
C PHE A 17 -14.46 2.60 13.38
N SER A 18 -14.18 3.52 12.47
CA SER A 18 -13.41 4.75 12.76
C SER A 18 -13.98 5.58 13.93
N HIS A 19 -15.31 5.54 14.15
CA HIS A 19 -15.97 6.23 15.24
C HIS A 19 -15.86 5.53 16.61
N MET A 20 -15.47 4.25 16.61
CA MET A 20 -15.41 3.41 17.82
C MET A 20 -13.99 3.25 18.36
N VAL A 21 -13.00 3.66 17.58
CA VAL A 21 -11.57 3.45 17.90
C VAL A 21 -10.99 4.76 18.44
N ASN A 22 -10.35 4.67 19.60
CA ASN A 22 -9.63 5.82 20.16
C ASN A 22 -8.41 6.13 19.26
N PRO A 23 -8.31 7.34 18.67
CA PRO A 23 -7.24 7.71 17.77
C PRO A 23 -5.82 7.49 18.34
N SER A 24 -5.69 7.61 19.66
CA SER A 24 -4.39 7.50 20.35
C SER A 24 -3.87 6.05 20.43
N SER A 25 -4.77 5.06 20.47
CA SER A 25 -4.35 3.65 20.62
C SER A 25 -4.02 2.98 19.29
N VAL A 26 -4.56 3.47 18.18
CA VAL A 26 -4.38 2.91 16.84
C VAL A 26 -3.20 3.57 16.11
N ALA A 27 -2.74 4.73 16.59
CA ALA A 27 -1.77 5.57 15.91
C ALA A 27 -0.44 4.86 15.57
N HIS A 28 0.02 3.95 16.41
CA HIS A 28 1.33 3.31 16.22
C HIS A 28 1.30 2.10 15.28
N THR A 29 0.25 1.31 15.31
CA THR A 29 0.18 0.05 14.55
C THR A 29 -0.18 0.27 13.08
N LEU A 30 -1.00 1.28 12.80
CA LEU A 30 -1.46 1.59 11.44
C LEU A 30 -0.68 2.74 10.78
N PHE A 31 0.37 3.24 11.44
CA PHE A 31 1.13 4.40 10.93
C PHE A 31 1.71 4.14 9.54
N ALA A 32 2.15 2.92 9.26
CA ALA A 32 2.75 2.54 7.99
C ALA A 32 1.79 2.55 6.79
N TYR A 33 0.49 2.49 7.05
CA TYR A 33 -0.56 2.55 6.01
C TYR A 33 -1.21 3.93 5.90
N LYS A 34 -0.86 4.87 6.78
CA LYS A 34 -1.48 6.19 6.76
C LYS A 34 -0.96 7.04 5.62
N ALA A 35 -1.90 7.63 4.88
CA ALA A 35 -1.57 8.68 3.93
C ALA A 35 -0.84 9.84 4.62
N PRO A 36 0.13 10.51 3.94
CA PRO A 36 0.91 11.60 4.52
C PRO A 36 0.05 12.72 5.12
N GLU A 37 -1.02 13.12 4.43
CA GLU A 37 -1.94 14.16 4.90
C GLU A 37 -2.72 13.73 6.14
N ALA A 38 -3.06 12.45 6.25
CA ALA A 38 -3.72 11.92 7.46
C ALA A 38 -2.73 11.84 8.64
N ALA A 39 -1.46 11.55 8.38
CA ALA A 39 -0.43 11.53 9.40
C ALA A 39 -0.09 12.93 9.92
N GLN A 40 -0.06 13.94 9.03
CA GLN A 40 0.31 15.31 9.35
C GLN A 40 -0.83 16.12 9.98
N HIS A 41 -2.04 15.97 9.45
CA HIS A 41 -3.18 16.82 9.77
C HIS A 41 -4.33 16.10 10.48
N GLY A 42 -4.25 14.77 10.61
CA GLY A 42 -5.32 13.96 11.20
C GLY A 42 -6.60 13.90 10.35
N GLN A 43 -6.55 14.42 9.12
CA GLN A 43 -7.71 14.43 8.22
C GLN A 43 -7.80 13.08 7.50
N VAL A 44 -8.96 12.44 7.62
CA VAL A 44 -9.28 11.19 6.92
C VAL A 44 -10.23 11.52 5.76
N SER A 45 -9.91 11.01 4.58
CA SER A 45 -10.68 11.24 3.36
C SER A 45 -10.69 9.98 2.50
N ARG A 46 -11.53 9.94 1.47
CA ARG A 46 -11.52 8.85 0.47
C ARG A 46 -10.16 8.69 -0.21
N SER A 47 -9.45 9.80 -0.41
CA SER A 47 -8.10 9.77 -0.97
C SER A 47 -7.10 9.06 -0.06
N CYS A 48 -7.30 9.11 1.28
CA CYS A 48 -6.48 8.31 2.21
C CYS A 48 -6.73 6.81 2.04
N ASP A 49 -7.96 6.38 1.73
CA ASP A 49 -8.27 4.97 1.50
C ASP A 49 -7.58 4.46 0.23
N VAL A 50 -7.49 5.30 -0.81
CA VAL A 50 -6.73 4.97 -2.02
C VAL A 50 -5.24 4.79 -1.70
N TYR A 51 -4.66 5.67 -0.88
CA TYR A 51 -3.27 5.50 -0.43
C TYR A 51 -3.08 4.18 0.32
N CYS A 52 -3.97 3.87 1.26
CA CYS A 52 -3.93 2.61 2.00
C CYS A 52 -4.03 1.40 1.06
N LEU A 53 -4.90 1.45 0.05
CA LEU A 53 -5.01 0.40 -0.97
C LEU A 53 -3.68 0.22 -1.71
N GLY A 54 -3.06 1.31 -2.16
CA GLY A 54 -1.75 1.27 -2.82
C GLY A 54 -0.68 0.60 -1.95
N VAL A 55 -0.62 0.92 -0.66
CA VAL A 55 0.32 0.27 0.28
C VAL A 55 0.04 -1.22 0.41
N VAL A 56 -1.22 -1.64 0.48
CA VAL A 56 -1.60 -3.07 0.54
C VAL A 56 -1.19 -3.80 -0.74
N ILE A 57 -1.40 -3.21 -1.90
CA ILE A 57 -0.96 -3.80 -3.18
C ILE A 57 0.56 -3.96 -3.21
N ILE A 58 1.32 -2.95 -2.81
CA ILE A 58 2.78 -3.01 -2.69
C ILE A 58 3.19 -4.16 -1.75
N GLU A 59 2.54 -4.28 -0.60
CA GLU A 59 2.80 -5.35 0.36
C GLU A 59 2.59 -6.73 -0.27
N ILE A 60 1.49 -6.93 -0.97
CA ILE A 60 1.17 -8.21 -1.64
C ILE A 60 2.21 -8.53 -2.73
N LEU A 61 2.56 -7.56 -3.57
CA LEU A 61 3.47 -7.77 -4.70
C LEU A 61 4.92 -7.98 -4.27
N THR A 62 5.34 -7.35 -3.17
CA THR A 62 6.73 -7.38 -2.72
C THR A 62 6.99 -8.38 -1.60
N GLY A 63 5.94 -8.90 -0.95
CA GLY A 63 6.05 -9.72 0.26
C GLY A 63 6.62 -8.95 1.47
N ARG A 64 6.66 -7.61 1.42
CA ARG A 64 7.32 -6.79 2.43
C ARG A 64 6.33 -5.96 3.23
N PHE A 65 6.31 -6.19 4.53
CA PHE A 65 5.46 -5.44 5.44
C PHE A 65 6.00 -4.02 5.66
N PRO A 66 5.20 -2.98 5.47
CA PRO A 66 5.60 -1.58 5.65
C PRO A 66 6.20 -1.31 7.04
N SER A 67 5.69 -1.98 8.09
CA SER A 67 6.15 -1.84 9.47
C SER A 67 7.59 -2.34 9.70
N GLN A 68 8.11 -3.24 8.87
CA GLN A 68 9.49 -3.74 9.01
C GLN A 68 10.53 -2.69 8.65
N TYR A 69 10.18 -1.72 7.83
CA TYR A 69 11.04 -0.61 7.43
C TYR A 69 11.10 0.50 8.48
N LEU A 70 10.06 0.63 9.32
CA LEU A 70 10.00 1.62 10.40
C LEU A 70 10.81 1.22 11.63
N SER A 71 11.07 -0.08 11.85
CA SER A 71 11.65 -0.60 13.10
C SER A 71 13.17 -0.50 13.18
N ASN A 72 13.88 -0.24 12.09
CA ASN A 72 15.34 -0.32 12.07
C ASN A 72 16.07 0.98 12.45
N GLY A 73 15.46 1.97 13.07
CA GLY A 73 16.11 3.13 13.72
C GLY A 73 17.20 3.89 12.93
N LYS A 74 17.55 3.41 11.76
CA LYS A 74 18.53 3.94 10.81
C LYS A 74 17.82 4.15 9.48
N GLY A 75 16.92 5.13 9.37
CA GLY A 75 16.45 5.65 8.09
C GLY A 75 16.12 4.56 7.04
N GLY A 76 15.39 3.52 7.42
CA GLY A 76 14.95 2.49 6.48
C GLY A 76 14.09 3.15 5.43
N ALA A 77 14.41 2.97 4.15
CA ALA A 77 13.60 3.49 3.06
C ALA A 77 12.16 2.99 3.24
N ASP A 78 11.21 3.90 3.20
CA ASP A 78 9.79 3.59 3.13
C ASP A 78 9.59 2.63 1.95
N VAL A 79 8.80 1.57 2.14
CA VAL A 79 8.52 0.59 1.08
C VAL A 79 7.96 1.28 -0.17
N VAL A 80 7.16 2.31 0.01
CA VAL A 80 6.61 3.13 -1.09
C VAL A 80 7.75 3.80 -1.86
N GLN A 81 8.64 4.50 -1.16
CA GLN A 81 9.79 5.17 -1.78
C GLN A 81 10.73 4.17 -2.47
N TRP A 82 10.91 2.98 -1.91
CA TRP A 82 11.73 1.94 -2.53
C TRP A 82 11.12 1.47 -3.85
N VAL A 83 9.80 1.25 -3.90
CA VAL A 83 9.07 0.87 -5.13
C VAL A 83 9.11 2.01 -6.16
N GLU A 84 8.84 3.25 -5.75
CA GLU A 84 8.93 4.42 -6.64
C GLU A 84 10.32 4.55 -7.29
N THR A 85 11.38 4.33 -6.50
CA THR A 85 12.75 4.35 -7.01
C THR A 85 12.97 3.24 -8.03
N ALA A 86 12.53 2.01 -7.75
CA ALA A 86 12.66 0.90 -8.68
C ALA A 86 11.93 1.16 -10.02
N ILE A 87 10.71 1.68 -9.96
CA ILE A 87 9.95 2.07 -11.15
C ILE A 87 10.70 3.15 -11.95
N SER A 88 11.22 4.18 -11.28
CA SER A 88 11.94 5.27 -11.97
C SER A 88 13.21 4.81 -12.66
N GLU A 89 13.78 3.70 -12.23
CA GLU A 89 15.01 3.10 -12.77
C GLU A 89 14.75 1.92 -13.71
N GLY A 90 13.48 1.57 -13.98
CA GLY A 90 13.10 0.45 -14.83
C GLY A 90 13.49 -0.92 -14.24
N ARG A 91 13.40 -1.05 -12.91
CA ARG A 91 13.80 -2.26 -12.17
C ARG A 91 12.62 -2.88 -11.41
N GLU A 92 11.41 -2.79 -11.97
CA GLU A 92 10.17 -3.24 -11.35
C GLU A 92 10.23 -4.70 -10.92
N THR A 93 10.82 -5.56 -11.74
CA THR A 93 10.95 -7.00 -11.45
C THR A 93 11.79 -7.30 -10.22
N GLU A 94 12.71 -6.41 -9.85
CA GLU A 94 13.59 -6.61 -8.69
C GLU A 94 12.88 -6.43 -7.35
N VAL A 95 11.76 -5.72 -7.35
CA VAL A 95 10.98 -5.47 -6.12
C VAL A 95 9.87 -6.50 -5.92
N LEU A 96 9.51 -7.26 -6.94
CA LEU A 96 8.49 -8.31 -6.84
C LEU A 96 8.99 -9.47 -5.97
N ASP A 97 8.07 -10.05 -5.20
CA ASP A 97 8.37 -11.26 -4.43
C ASP A 97 8.75 -12.41 -5.37
N PRO A 98 9.87 -13.10 -5.14
CA PRO A 98 10.33 -14.19 -6.01
C PRO A 98 9.30 -15.32 -6.17
N GLU A 99 8.48 -15.60 -5.17
CA GLU A 99 7.44 -16.62 -5.26
C GLU A 99 6.38 -16.24 -6.29
N ILE A 100 5.98 -14.96 -6.31
CA ILE A 100 5.01 -14.42 -7.26
C ILE A 100 5.66 -14.25 -8.64
N ALA A 101 6.85 -13.67 -8.70
CA ALA A 101 7.59 -13.41 -9.93
C ALA A 101 8.01 -14.68 -10.70
N SER A 102 7.99 -15.86 -10.05
CA SER A 102 8.26 -17.14 -10.70
C SER A 102 7.26 -17.47 -11.80
N SER A 103 6.07 -16.90 -11.74
CA SER A 103 5.00 -17.07 -12.75
C SER A 103 5.18 -16.10 -13.91
N ARG A 104 6.02 -16.45 -14.87
CA ARG A 104 6.32 -15.60 -16.05
C ARG A 104 5.09 -15.16 -16.85
N ASN A 105 3.99 -15.90 -16.77
CA ASN A 105 2.78 -15.60 -17.53
C ASN A 105 2.05 -14.33 -17.03
N TRP A 106 2.29 -13.91 -15.78
CA TRP A 106 1.58 -12.80 -15.14
C TRP A 106 2.52 -11.62 -14.81
N LEU A 107 3.77 -11.68 -15.25
CA LEU A 107 4.76 -10.67 -14.90
C LEU A 107 4.35 -9.26 -15.37
N GLY A 108 3.83 -9.14 -16.58
CA GLY A 108 3.39 -7.86 -17.13
C GLY A 108 2.19 -7.26 -16.36
N GLU A 109 1.25 -8.09 -15.93
CA GLU A 109 0.13 -7.66 -15.10
C GLU A 109 0.58 -7.25 -13.70
N MET A 110 1.58 -7.94 -13.13
CA MET A 110 2.16 -7.57 -11.84
C MET A 110 2.89 -6.23 -11.91
N GLU A 111 3.64 -5.97 -12.99
CA GLU A 111 4.28 -4.68 -13.23
C GLU A 111 3.23 -3.57 -13.39
N GLN A 112 2.16 -3.80 -14.15
CA GLN A 112 1.05 -2.84 -14.26
C GLN A 112 0.39 -2.56 -12.92
N LEU A 113 0.13 -3.60 -12.12
CA LEU A 113 -0.44 -3.45 -10.79
C LEU A 113 0.51 -2.68 -9.86
N LEU A 114 1.82 -2.87 -9.99
CA LEU A 114 2.82 -2.11 -9.25
C LEU A 114 2.78 -0.61 -9.61
N HIS A 115 2.62 -0.28 -10.89
CA HIS A 115 2.45 1.10 -11.33
C HIS A 115 1.15 1.74 -10.82
N ILE A 116 0.05 0.98 -10.81
CA ILE A 116 -1.21 1.43 -10.20
C ILE A 116 -1.00 1.69 -8.70
N ALA A 117 -0.35 0.78 -8.00
CA ALA A 117 -0.07 0.94 -6.58
C ALA A 117 0.79 2.19 -6.30
N ALA A 118 1.81 2.46 -7.11
CA ALA A 118 2.62 3.67 -7.01
C ALA A 118 1.78 4.94 -7.26
N ALA A 119 0.88 4.93 -8.23
CA ALA A 119 -0.02 6.06 -8.47
C ALA A 119 -1.05 6.25 -7.33
N CYS A 120 -1.47 5.18 -6.67
CA CYS A 120 -2.30 5.22 -5.47
C CYS A 120 -1.55 5.79 -4.25
N THR A 121 -0.23 5.58 -4.16
CA THR A 121 0.62 6.08 -3.06
C THR A 121 1.24 7.44 -3.32
N GLU A 122 0.82 8.15 -4.38
CA GLU A 122 1.25 9.54 -4.61
C GLU A 122 1.02 10.39 -3.35
N SER A 123 2.07 11.07 -2.92
CA SER A 123 2.08 11.85 -1.67
C SER A 123 1.14 13.06 -1.70
N ASN A 124 0.95 13.67 -2.89
CA ASN A 124 -0.02 14.74 -3.08
C ASN A 124 -1.42 14.16 -3.35
N PRO A 125 -2.40 14.32 -2.44
CA PRO A 125 -3.72 13.74 -2.60
C PRO A 125 -4.50 14.25 -3.83
N GLN A 126 -4.13 15.41 -4.38
CA GLN A 126 -4.76 15.97 -5.59
C GLN A 126 -4.20 15.35 -6.89
N ARG A 127 -3.07 14.68 -6.83
CA ARG A 127 -2.43 13.98 -7.96
C ARG A 127 -2.60 12.48 -7.87
N ARG A 128 -3.04 12.00 -6.72
CA ARG A 128 -3.32 10.59 -6.45
C ARG A 128 -4.52 10.15 -7.27
N LEU A 129 -4.49 8.91 -7.75
CA LEU A 129 -5.67 8.29 -8.38
C LEU A 129 -6.89 8.37 -7.47
N ASP A 130 -8.09 8.41 -8.05
CA ASP A 130 -9.30 8.16 -7.29
C ASP A 130 -9.62 6.65 -7.23
N MET A 131 -10.57 6.28 -6.37
CA MET A 131 -10.93 4.87 -6.15
C MET A 131 -11.61 4.23 -7.38
N GLY A 132 -12.11 5.03 -8.31
CA GLY A 132 -12.74 4.54 -9.54
C GLY A 132 -11.75 4.33 -10.68
N GLU A 133 -10.56 4.94 -10.56
CA GLU A 133 -9.46 4.83 -11.52
C GLU A 133 -8.45 3.73 -11.13
N ALA A 134 -8.36 3.43 -9.83
CA ALA A 134 -7.50 2.39 -9.25
C ALA A 134 -8.13 1.00 -9.46
#